data_94d060a8bc474b1a460b668545085e2a
#
_entry.id   94d060a8bc474b1a460b668545085e2a
#
_cell.length_a   1.000
_cell.length_b   1.000
_cell.length_c   1.000
_cell.angle_alpha   90.00
_cell.angle_beta   90.00
_cell.angle_gamma   90.00
#
_symmetry.space_group_name_H-M   'P 1'
#
loop_
_entity.id
_entity.type
_entity.pdbx_description
1 polymer ?
#
loop_
_entity_poly.entity_id
_entity_poly.type
_entity_poly.pdbx_seq_one_letter_code
_entity_poly.pdbx_strand_id
1 'polypeptide(L)'
;MPDSLTLDLYHAARGFQERLTRHLAAALRDRHGIPLSPAQLSFLAALLCGENTASEVARRIGVSRQATQRQAAALAEMGYLRLCPDPERRNQSLITFTDAGTRLMALCRAILAAWEDDLAQESETLRRAAEIMARALPE
;
A
#
# COMPACT_ATOMS: atom_id res chain seq x y z
N MET A 1 -23.29 -19.53 15.28
CA MET A 1 -22.61 -19.61 13.97
C MET A 1 -21.34 -20.42 14.15
N PRO A 2 -21.04 -21.33 13.25
CA PRO A 2 -19.77 -22.03 13.35
C PRO A 2 -18.64 -21.03 13.19
N ASP A 3 -17.67 -21.10 14.07
CA ASP A 3 -16.49 -20.28 14.02
C ASP A 3 -15.70 -20.59 12.74
N SER A 4 -15.40 -19.58 11.95
CA SER A 4 -14.63 -19.72 10.72
C SER A 4 -13.34 -18.94 10.84
N LEU A 5 -12.23 -19.64 10.95
CA LEU A 5 -10.90 -19.01 10.98
C LEU A 5 -10.67 -18.10 9.78
N THR A 6 -11.15 -18.52 8.60
CA THR A 6 -11.00 -17.72 7.38
C THR A 6 -11.75 -16.40 7.47
N LEU A 7 -12.97 -16.39 8.02
CA LEU A 7 -13.72 -15.16 8.22
C LEU A 7 -13.10 -14.27 9.30
N ASP A 8 -12.59 -14.88 10.37
CA ASP A 8 -11.90 -14.12 11.41
C ASP A 8 -10.65 -13.43 10.85
N LEU A 9 -9.87 -14.15 10.03
CA LEU A 9 -8.70 -13.57 9.37
C LEU A 9 -9.09 -12.46 8.38
N TYR A 10 -10.17 -12.65 7.63
CA TYR A 10 -10.69 -11.63 6.71
C TYR A 10 -11.03 -10.33 7.46
N HIS A 11 -11.78 -10.44 8.53
CA HIS A 11 -12.18 -9.29 9.35
C HIS A 11 -10.96 -8.63 10.03
N ALA A 12 -10.06 -9.44 10.56
CA ALA A 12 -8.85 -8.94 11.21
C ALA A 12 -7.94 -8.21 10.21
N ALA A 13 -7.75 -8.77 9.03
CA ALA A 13 -6.92 -8.17 7.97
C ALA A 13 -7.50 -6.84 7.49
N ARG A 14 -8.82 -6.80 7.25
CA ARG A 14 -9.49 -5.57 6.84
C ARG A 14 -9.41 -4.48 7.89
N GLY A 15 -9.74 -4.81 9.13
CA GLY A 15 -9.66 -3.87 10.23
C GLY A 15 -8.25 -3.37 10.49
N PHE A 16 -7.26 -4.25 10.37
CA PHE A 16 -5.86 -3.89 10.47
C PHE A 16 -5.44 -2.90 9.38
N GLN A 17 -5.79 -3.17 8.13
CA GLN A 17 -5.48 -2.28 7.00
C GLN A 17 -6.08 -0.89 7.20
N GLU A 18 -7.35 -0.82 7.62
CA GLU A 18 -8.05 0.45 7.85
C GLU A 18 -7.42 1.26 8.98
N ARG A 19 -7.06 0.60 10.09
CA ARG A 19 -6.41 1.27 11.23
C ARG A 19 -5.00 1.74 10.88
N LEU A 20 -4.25 0.92 10.16
CA LEU A 20 -2.88 1.22 9.77
C LEU A 20 -2.83 2.47 8.88
N THR A 21 -3.64 2.51 7.83
CA THR A 21 -3.65 3.63 6.89
C THR A 21 -4.17 4.92 7.54
N ARG A 22 -5.16 4.82 8.44
CA ARG A 22 -5.61 5.97 9.22
C ARG A 22 -4.52 6.50 10.16
N HIS A 23 -3.82 5.60 10.85
CA HIS A 23 -2.71 5.97 11.75
C HIS A 23 -1.59 6.68 10.97
N LEU A 24 -1.19 6.13 9.84
CA LEU A 24 -0.19 6.75 8.98
C LEU A 24 -0.64 8.11 8.47
N ALA A 25 -1.88 8.22 7.98
CA ALA A 25 -2.42 9.48 7.47
C ALA A 25 -2.42 10.55 8.56
N ALA A 26 -2.84 10.21 9.77
CA ALA A 26 -2.84 11.12 10.90
C ALA A 26 -1.42 11.55 11.30
N ALA A 27 -0.48 10.62 11.39
CA ALA A 27 0.90 10.91 11.74
C ALA A 27 1.59 11.80 10.69
N LEU A 28 1.38 11.52 9.41
CA LEU A 28 1.93 12.33 8.33
C LEU A 28 1.37 13.76 8.36
N ARG A 29 0.07 13.90 8.54
CA ARG A 29 -0.57 15.22 8.62
C ARG A 29 -0.12 16.00 9.86
N ASP A 30 -0.20 15.38 11.03
CA ASP A 30 -0.03 16.09 12.30
C ASP A 30 1.43 16.38 12.63
N ARG A 31 2.35 15.50 12.23
CA ARG A 31 3.79 15.64 12.54
C ARG A 31 4.62 16.19 11.40
N HIS A 32 4.18 15.99 10.16
CA HIS A 32 4.97 16.31 8.97
C HIS A 32 4.28 17.24 7.98
N GLY A 33 3.01 17.57 8.21
CA GLY A 33 2.25 18.45 7.32
C GLY A 33 2.00 17.86 5.93
N ILE A 34 2.01 16.53 5.80
CA ILE A 34 1.80 15.82 4.53
C ILE A 34 0.34 15.36 4.46
N PRO A 35 -0.49 15.94 3.54
CA PRO A 35 -1.92 15.63 3.46
C PRO A 35 -2.19 14.45 2.52
N LEU A 36 -2.00 13.23 3.00
CA LEU A 36 -2.34 12.03 2.27
C LEU A 36 -3.54 11.33 2.90
N SER A 37 -4.47 10.88 2.07
CA SER A 37 -5.62 10.10 2.52
C SER A 37 -5.22 8.63 2.78
N PRO A 38 -6.01 7.89 3.60
CA PRO A 38 -5.81 6.45 3.75
C PRO A 38 -5.84 5.70 2.42
N ALA A 39 -6.71 6.08 1.47
CA ALA A 39 -6.78 5.46 0.16
C ALA A 39 -5.50 5.70 -0.66
N GLN A 40 -4.94 6.89 -0.60
CA GLN A 40 -3.67 7.21 -1.26
C GLN A 40 -2.51 6.41 -0.67
N LEU A 41 -2.49 6.24 0.65
CA LEU A 41 -1.47 5.42 1.32
C LEU A 41 -1.60 3.95 0.96
N SER A 42 -2.82 3.42 0.86
CA SER A 42 -3.06 2.05 0.39
C SER A 42 -2.57 1.86 -1.05
N PHE A 43 -2.79 2.85 -1.90
CA PHE A 43 -2.30 2.82 -3.28
C PHE A 43 -0.77 2.77 -3.32
N LEU A 44 -0.10 3.64 -2.58
CA LEU A 44 1.37 3.67 -2.52
C LEU A 44 1.94 2.37 -1.97
N ALA A 45 1.27 1.78 -0.97
CA ALA A 45 1.69 0.50 -0.38
C ALA A 45 1.58 -0.67 -1.36
N ALA A 46 0.72 -0.58 -2.37
CA ALA A 46 0.56 -1.60 -3.40
C ALA A 46 1.63 -1.55 -4.49
N LEU A 47 2.42 -0.47 -4.54
CA LEU A 47 3.48 -0.32 -5.54
C LEU A 47 4.74 -1.07 -5.14
N LEU A 48 5.38 -1.67 -6.12
CA LEU A 48 6.71 -2.28 -5.97
C LEU A 48 7.79 -1.24 -6.24
N CYS A 49 8.99 -1.48 -5.72
CA CYS A 49 10.16 -0.73 -6.12
C CYS A 49 10.43 -0.98 -7.61
N GLY A 50 10.77 0.05 -8.36
CA GLY A 50 10.97 -0.04 -9.80
C GLY A 50 9.70 0.25 -10.59
N GLU A 51 9.55 -0.42 -11.71
CA GLU A 51 8.45 -0.16 -12.64
C GLU A 51 7.20 -0.97 -12.28
N ASN A 52 6.06 -0.29 -12.29
CA ASN A 52 4.74 -0.89 -12.08
C ASN A 52 3.87 -0.53 -13.28
N THR A 53 3.15 -1.50 -13.86
CA THR A 53 2.12 -1.17 -14.84
C THR A 53 0.79 -0.87 -14.14
N ALA A 54 -0.01 0.01 -14.73
CA ALA A 54 -1.34 0.32 -14.18
C ALA A 54 -2.22 -0.93 -14.07
N SER A 55 -2.09 -1.87 -15.01
CA SER A 55 -2.85 -3.13 -14.99
C SER A 55 -2.47 -4.03 -13.81
N GLU A 56 -1.17 -4.14 -13.49
CA GLU A 56 -0.70 -4.92 -12.34
C GLU A 56 -1.17 -4.31 -11.02
N VAL A 57 -1.05 -3.00 -10.88
CA VAL A 57 -1.51 -2.30 -9.68
C VAL A 57 -3.02 -2.44 -9.50
N ALA A 58 -3.79 -2.25 -10.59
CA ALA A 58 -5.25 -2.43 -10.58
C ALA A 58 -5.65 -3.82 -10.08
N ARG A 59 -4.95 -4.86 -10.51
CA ARG A 59 -5.16 -6.23 -10.07
C ARG A 59 -4.88 -6.40 -8.58
N ARG A 60 -3.76 -5.85 -8.08
CA ARG A 60 -3.38 -5.96 -6.66
C ARG A 60 -4.37 -5.30 -5.73
N ILE A 61 -4.90 -4.14 -6.10
CA ILE A 61 -5.82 -3.37 -5.24
C ILE A 61 -7.30 -3.63 -5.54
N GLY A 62 -7.60 -4.42 -6.57
CA GLY A 62 -8.96 -4.81 -6.90
C GLY A 62 -9.85 -3.68 -7.43
N VAL A 63 -9.28 -2.71 -8.15
CA VAL A 63 -10.01 -1.61 -8.78
C VAL A 63 -9.80 -1.61 -10.29
N SER A 64 -10.56 -0.79 -11.02
CA SER A 64 -10.39 -0.68 -12.46
C SER A 64 -9.05 -0.03 -12.83
N ARG A 65 -8.56 -0.34 -14.03
CA ARG A 65 -7.36 0.30 -14.57
C ARG A 65 -7.52 1.82 -14.66
N GLN A 66 -8.72 2.28 -15.01
CA GLN A 66 -9.02 3.69 -15.10
C GLN A 66 -8.96 4.40 -13.74
N ALA A 67 -9.49 3.79 -12.68
CA ALA A 67 -9.39 4.31 -11.32
C ALA A 67 -7.92 4.33 -10.86
N THR A 68 -7.15 3.30 -11.19
CA THR A 68 -5.71 3.22 -10.91
C THR A 68 -4.96 4.38 -11.56
N GLN A 69 -5.23 4.66 -12.83
CA GLN A 69 -4.59 5.77 -13.55
C GLN A 69 -4.92 7.12 -12.92
N ARG A 70 -6.17 7.33 -12.48
CA ARG A 70 -6.57 8.57 -11.80
C ARG A 70 -5.84 8.76 -10.47
N GLN A 71 -5.74 7.70 -9.67
CA GLN A 71 -5.01 7.76 -8.40
C GLN A 71 -3.51 8.02 -8.62
N ALA A 72 -2.92 7.35 -9.59
CA ALA A 72 -1.52 7.55 -9.94
C ALA A 72 -1.27 8.98 -10.42
N ALA A 73 -2.16 9.53 -11.24
CA ALA A 73 -2.04 10.90 -11.73
C ALA A 73 -2.11 11.93 -10.58
N ALA A 74 -3.02 11.75 -9.64
CA ALA A 74 -3.13 12.62 -8.47
C ALA A 74 -1.84 12.61 -7.62
N LEU A 75 -1.26 11.43 -7.40
CA LEU A 75 -0.01 11.30 -6.65
C LEU A 75 1.19 11.81 -7.44
N ALA A 76 1.15 11.73 -8.77
CA ALA A 76 2.17 12.33 -9.63
C ALA A 76 2.14 13.86 -9.55
N GLU A 77 0.95 14.47 -9.53
CA GLU A 77 0.80 15.91 -9.31
C GLU A 77 1.36 16.37 -7.96
N MET A 78 1.24 15.53 -6.94
CA MET A 78 1.83 15.77 -5.62
C MET A 78 3.36 15.58 -5.60
N GLY A 79 3.94 15.06 -6.67
CA GLY A 79 5.37 14.88 -6.81
C GLY A 79 5.91 13.55 -6.30
N TYR A 80 5.06 12.60 -5.91
CA TYR A 80 5.50 11.33 -5.33
C TYR A 80 5.68 10.21 -6.37
N LEU A 81 5.00 10.31 -7.50
CA LEU A 81 5.06 9.32 -8.55
C LEU A 81 5.44 9.98 -9.88
N ARG A 82 6.04 9.18 -10.75
CA ARG A 82 6.29 9.52 -12.15
C ARG A 82 5.51 8.55 -13.02
N LEU A 83 4.80 9.11 -14.01
CA LEU A 83 4.09 8.35 -15.02
C LEU A 83 4.82 8.48 -16.34
N CYS A 84 5.21 7.35 -16.92
CA CYS A 84 5.86 7.30 -18.22
C CYS A 84 5.07 6.38 -19.15
N PRO A 85 4.94 6.72 -20.43
CA PRO A 85 4.37 5.77 -21.38
C PRO A 85 5.21 4.49 -21.43
N ASP A 86 4.55 3.33 -21.50
CA ASP A 86 5.24 2.08 -21.69
C ASP A 86 5.74 1.99 -23.14
N PRO A 87 7.04 1.89 -23.40
CA PRO A 87 7.58 1.82 -24.75
C PRO A 87 7.18 0.54 -25.50
N GLU A 88 6.79 -0.51 -24.78
CA GLU A 88 6.39 -1.80 -25.35
C GLU A 88 4.90 -1.93 -25.56
N ARG A 89 4.07 -1.09 -24.90
CA ARG A 89 2.61 -1.19 -24.95
C ARG A 89 1.96 0.20 -25.04
N ARG A 90 1.33 0.50 -26.15
CA ARG A 90 0.82 1.84 -26.52
C ARG A 90 -0.16 2.46 -25.54
N ASN A 91 -0.88 1.67 -24.75
CA ASN A 91 -1.97 2.17 -23.87
C ASN A 91 -1.69 1.95 -22.40
N GLN A 92 -0.44 1.64 -22.01
CA GLN A 92 -0.06 1.45 -20.62
C GLN A 92 0.93 2.52 -20.16
N SER A 93 0.75 2.94 -18.92
CA SER A 93 1.70 3.79 -18.24
C SER A 93 2.53 2.97 -17.27
N LEU A 94 3.81 3.28 -17.19
CA LEU A 94 4.69 2.79 -16.13
C LEU A 94 4.65 3.78 -14.97
N ILE A 95 4.45 3.26 -13.78
CA ILE A 95 4.34 4.02 -12.54
C ILE A 95 5.58 3.75 -11.71
N THR A 96 6.35 4.79 -11.39
CA THR A 96 7.55 4.68 -10.57
C THR A 96 7.53 5.74 -9.48
N PHE A 97 8.23 5.46 -8.37
CA PHE A 97 8.44 6.47 -7.35
C PHE A 97 9.44 7.52 -7.81
N THR A 98 9.16 8.78 -7.51
CA THR A 98 10.16 9.85 -7.56
C THR A 98 11.06 9.76 -6.32
N ASP A 99 12.13 10.57 -6.27
CA ASP A 99 12.94 10.68 -5.06
C ASP A 99 12.11 11.12 -3.85
N ALA A 100 11.18 12.05 -4.06
CA ALA A 100 10.26 12.49 -3.01
C ALA A 100 9.34 11.34 -2.55
N GLY A 101 8.85 10.53 -3.48
CA GLY A 101 8.05 9.35 -3.17
C GLY A 101 8.83 8.30 -2.39
N THR A 102 10.07 8.05 -2.77
CA THR A 102 10.95 7.13 -2.05
C THR A 102 11.22 7.62 -0.62
N ARG A 103 11.45 8.92 -0.44
CA ARG A 103 11.61 9.52 0.90
C ARG A 103 10.33 9.42 1.71
N LEU A 104 9.17 9.62 1.09
CA LEU A 104 7.87 9.46 1.75
C LEU A 104 7.69 8.03 2.27
N MET A 105 8.02 7.03 1.47
CA MET A 105 7.90 5.64 1.88
C MET A 105 8.88 5.27 3.00
N ALA A 106 10.09 5.85 2.99
CA ALA A 106 11.04 5.71 4.09
C ALA A 106 10.50 6.34 5.39
N LEU A 107 9.85 7.49 5.30
CA LEU A 107 9.20 8.15 6.43
C LEU A 107 8.06 7.30 6.99
N CYS A 108 7.23 6.73 6.13
CA CYS A 108 6.16 5.83 6.54
C CYS A 108 6.73 4.62 7.31
N ARG A 109 7.80 4.01 6.80
CA ARG A 109 8.46 2.89 7.50
C ARG A 109 9.00 3.30 8.85
N ALA A 110 9.56 4.51 8.97
CA ALA A 110 10.06 5.03 10.25
C ALA A 110 8.92 5.25 11.26
N ILE A 111 7.77 5.74 10.81
CA ILE A 111 6.58 5.88 11.66
C ILE A 111 6.11 4.50 12.16
N LEU A 112 6.09 3.51 11.27
CA LEU A 112 5.67 2.15 11.61
C LEU A 112 6.67 1.43 12.53
N ALA A 113 7.95 1.76 12.47
CA ALA A 113 8.97 1.13 13.31
C ALA A 113 8.69 1.30 14.80
N ALA A 114 8.14 2.43 15.21
CA ALA A 114 7.76 2.66 16.61
C ALA A 114 6.66 1.68 17.07
N TRP A 115 5.69 1.39 16.21
CA TRP A 115 4.65 0.40 16.50
C TRP A 115 5.20 -1.03 16.47
N GLU A 116 6.12 -1.33 15.54
CA GLU A 116 6.75 -2.64 15.46
C GLU A 116 7.57 -2.97 16.72
N ASP A 117 8.17 -1.98 17.35
CA ASP A 117 8.89 -2.16 18.63
C ASP A 117 7.94 -2.65 19.72
N ASP A 118 6.70 -2.16 19.76
CA ASP A 118 5.69 -2.61 20.70
C ASP A 118 5.25 -4.06 20.45
N LEU A 119 5.44 -4.57 19.23
CA LEU A 119 5.09 -5.93 18.82
C LEU A 119 6.31 -6.87 18.76
N ALA A 120 7.43 -6.50 19.33
CA ALA A 120 8.68 -7.25 19.19
C ALA A 120 8.54 -8.74 19.53
N GLN A 121 7.74 -9.09 20.55
CA GLN A 121 7.54 -10.48 20.98
C GLN A 121 6.67 -11.28 20.01
N GLU A 122 5.72 -10.64 19.34
CA GLU A 122 4.79 -11.27 18.39
C GLU A 122 5.27 -11.18 16.95
N SER A 123 6.37 -10.49 16.66
CA SER A 123 6.79 -10.19 15.30
C SER A 123 7.04 -11.43 14.44
N GLU A 124 7.66 -12.47 15.01
CA GLU A 124 7.90 -13.73 14.29
C GLU A 124 6.60 -14.45 13.95
N THR A 125 5.68 -14.52 14.91
CA THR A 125 4.35 -15.12 14.70
C THR A 125 3.58 -14.36 13.61
N LEU A 126 3.63 -13.02 13.64
CA LEU A 126 2.93 -12.19 12.66
C LEU A 126 3.54 -12.32 11.26
N ARG A 127 4.87 -12.38 11.13
CA ARG A 127 5.53 -12.62 9.85
C ARG A 127 5.13 -13.96 9.26
N ARG A 128 5.12 -15.01 10.09
CA ARG A 128 4.70 -16.33 9.65
C ARG A 128 3.23 -16.33 9.20
N ALA A 129 2.36 -15.68 9.95
CA ALA A 129 0.95 -15.55 9.57
C ALA A 129 0.80 -14.81 8.24
N ALA A 130 1.52 -13.72 8.03
CA ALA A 130 1.51 -12.97 6.77
C ALA A 130 1.97 -13.82 5.59
N GLU A 131 3.04 -14.60 5.75
CA GLU A 131 3.54 -15.52 4.73
C GLU A 131 2.51 -16.60 4.37
N ILE A 132 1.86 -17.17 5.38
CA ILE A 132 0.80 -18.17 5.17
C ILE A 132 -0.37 -17.54 4.42
N MET A 133 -0.82 -16.36 4.84
CA MET A 133 -1.94 -15.67 4.22
C MET A 133 -1.66 -15.28 2.76
N ALA A 134 -0.41 -14.92 2.44
CA ALA A 134 -0.02 -14.53 1.09
C ALA A 134 -0.10 -15.70 0.08
N ARG A 135 -0.09 -16.95 0.54
CA ARG A 135 -0.09 -18.16 -0.31
C ARG A 135 -1.29 -19.08 -0.09
N ALA A 136 -2.17 -18.73 0.84
CA ALA A 136 -3.15 -19.70 1.37
C ALA A 136 -4.31 -20.00 0.41
N LEU A 137 -4.64 -19.07 -0.47
CA LEU A 137 -5.78 -19.23 -1.38
C LEU A 137 -5.29 -19.14 -2.82
N PRO A 138 -5.66 -20.10 -3.67
CA PRO A 138 -5.33 -20.02 -5.10
C PRO A 138 -6.08 -18.86 -5.76
N GLU A 139 -5.43 -18.24 -6.77
CA GLU A 139 -6.08 -17.24 -7.63
C GLU A 139 -7.05 -17.90 -8.61
#